data_92fe567415c544698a9a100ddd9c1084
#
_entry.id   92fe567415c544698a9a100ddd9c1084
#
_cell.length_a   1.000
_cell.length_b   1.000
_cell.length_c   1.000
_cell.angle_alpha   90.00
_cell.angle_beta   90.00
_cell.angle_gamma   90.00
#
_symmetry.space_group_name_H-M   'P 1'
#
loop_
_entity.id
_entity.type
_entity.pdbx_description
1 polymer ?
#
loop_
_entity_poly.entity_id
_entity_poly.type
_entity_poly.pdbx_seq_one_letter_code
_entity_poly.pdbx_strand_id
1 'polypeptide(L)'
;MLAIETRGLTRLFDGRPAVVDLALEVPSGAFYGFLGPNGAGKSTTMKMLTGLLAPTAGQAWVLGVDLARDALSVKRRVGVVPDGLNLFERLTGAEQLRIHGQLYGLARPEATRRAAELLAALELAGDADRLVQDYSHGMKKKLALGCALIHGPRLLFLDEPFEGIDAVAVSGIRSLLQDLVARGAMTIFLTSHVLEVVERLVTHVGIIHRGRLVVQGPLDAVRASGTLEESFIRAVGEERTAPQGLSWLGRTEPT
;
A
#
# COMPACT_ATOMS: atom_id res chain seq x y z
N MET A 1 5.88 -13.70 -14.99
CA MET A 1 6.50 -14.03 -13.68
C MET A 1 5.70 -13.32 -12.60
N LEU A 2 5.46 -13.94 -11.45
CA LEU A 2 4.74 -13.32 -10.34
C LEU A 2 5.72 -12.64 -9.37
N ALA A 3 5.37 -11.43 -8.92
CA ALA A 3 6.07 -10.73 -7.84
C ALA A 3 5.59 -11.20 -6.46
N ILE A 4 4.30 -11.55 -6.37
CA ILE A 4 3.70 -12.15 -5.17
C ILE A 4 2.84 -13.32 -5.61
N GLU A 5 2.96 -14.44 -4.89
CA GLU A 5 2.11 -15.61 -5.02
C GLU A 5 1.76 -16.13 -3.63
N THR A 6 0.48 -16.43 -3.39
CA THR A 6 0.06 -17.08 -2.15
C THR A 6 -0.83 -18.28 -2.44
N ARG A 7 -0.75 -19.29 -1.58
CA ARG A 7 -1.59 -20.51 -1.67
C ARG A 7 -2.17 -20.83 -0.31
N GLY A 8 -3.48 -20.69 -0.20
CA GLY A 8 -4.20 -20.98 1.04
C GLY A 8 -3.79 -20.11 2.23
N LEU A 9 -3.22 -18.90 1.98
CA LEU A 9 -2.65 -18.06 3.03
C LEU A 9 -3.73 -17.66 4.02
N THR A 10 -3.54 -18.06 5.29
CA THR A 10 -4.54 -17.90 6.35
C THR A 10 -3.92 -17.29 7.60
N ARG A 11 -4.64 -16.37 8.25
CA ARG A 11 -4.29 -15.84 9.55
C ARG A 11 -5.49 -15.82 10.48
N LEU A 12 -5.32 -16.45 11.64
CA LEU A 12 -6.28 -16.41 12.75
C LEU A 12 -5.66 -15.62 13.91
N PHE A 13 -6.47 -14.82 14.61
CA PHE A 13 -6.12 -14.19 15.87
C PHE A 13 -7.10 -14.71 16.94
N ASP A 14 -6.59 -15.41 17.94
CA ASP A 14 -7.40 -16.04 19.00
C ASP A 14 -8.59 -16.85 18.44
N GLY A 15 -8.33 -17.63 17.38
CA GLY A 15 -9.32 -18.45 16.70
C GLY A 15 -10.23 -17.66 15.72
N ARG A 16 -10.16 -16.35 15.70
CA ARG A 16 -10.96 -15.50 14.79
C ARG A 16 -10.24 -15.30 13.47
N PRO A 17 -10.88 -15.56 12.33
CA PRO A 17 -10.26 -15.42 11.02
C PRO A 17 -10.11 -13.93 10.64
N ALA A 18 -8.90 -13.52 10.30
CA ALA A 18 -8.60 -12.21 9.69
C ALA A 18 -8.33 -12.33 8.19
N VAL A 19 -7.67 -13.42 7.77
CA VAL A 19 -7.46 -13.79 6.36
C VAL A 19 -7.67 -15.28 6.24
N VAL A 20 -8.38 -15.72 5.21
CA VAL A 20 -8.76 -17.13 5.02
C VAL A 20 -8.54 -17.54 3.58
N ASP A 21 -7.71 -18.57 3.39
CA ASP A 21 -7.52 -19.26 2.12
C ASP A 21 -7.22 -18.30 0.96
N LEU A 22 -6.34 -17.32 1.20
CA LEU A 22 -6.01 -16.30 0.21
C LEU A 22 -5.10 -16.91 -0.86
N ALA A 23 -5.58 -16.92 -2.12
CA ALA A 23 -4.84 -17.29 -3.32
C ALA A 23 -4.60 -16.04 -4.18
N LEU A 24 -3.56 -15.29 -3.85
CA LEU A 24 -3.22 -14.01 -4.47
C LEU A 24 -2.10 -14.17 -5.49
N GLU A 25 -2.28 -13.59 -6.68
CA GLU A 25 -1.30 -13.56 -7.76
C GLU A 25 -1.06 -12.11 -8.22
N VAL A 26 0.15 -11.61 -8.02
CA VAL A 26 0.54 -10.26 -8.44
C VAL A 26 1.62 -10.37 -9.52
N PRO A 27 1.34 -9.93 -10.76
CA PRO A 27 2.34 -9.94 -11.83
C PRO A 27 3.52 -9.01 -11.54
N SER A 28 4.72 -9.42 -11.96
CA SER A 28 5.90 -8.54 -11.91
C SER A 28 5.71 -7.33 -12.83
N GLY A 29 6.10 -6.14 -12.35
CA GLY A 29 5.92 -4.88 -13.07
C GLY A 29 4.49 -4.32 -13.01
N ALA A 30 3.58 -4.96 -12.27
CA ALA A 30 2.23 -4.45 -12.09
C ALA A 30 2.18 -3.32 -11.05
N PHE A 31 1.27 -2.39 -11.25
CA PHE A 31 0.74 -1.54 -10.20
C PHE A 31 -0.55 -2.21 -9.70
N TYR A 32 -0.46 -2.89 -8.57
CA TYR A 32 -1.54 -3.73 -8.05
C TYR A 32 -2.27 -3.05 -6.90
N GLY A 33 -3.58 -2.86 -7.03
CA GLY A 33 -4.46 -2.36 -5.97
C GLY A 33 -5.12 -3.50 -5.21
N PHE A 34 -4.90 -3.59 -3.91
CA PHE A 34 -5.55 -4.56 -3.03
C PHE A 34 -6.63 -3.87 -2.21
N LEU A 35 -7.86 -4.02 -2.62
CA LEU A 35 -9.01 -3.21 -2.22
C LEU A 35 -9.93 -3.98 -1.27
N GLY A 36 -10.56 -3.26 -0.36
CA GLY A 36 -11.53 -3.86 0.55
C GLY A 36 -11.96 -2.88 1.63
N PRO A 37 -13.10 -3.10 2.27
CA PRO A 37 -13.54 -2.27 3.39
C PRO A 37 -12.58 -2.36 4.58
N ASN A 38 -12.76 -1.46 5.56
CA ASN A 38 -12.00 -1.54 6.80
C ASN A 38 -12.31 -2.87 7.52
N GLY A 39 -11.27 -3.50 8.05
CA GLY A 39 -11.37 -4.82 8.67
C GLY A 39 -11.42 -6.01 7.70
N ALA A 40 -11.36 -5.79 6.37
CA ALA A 40 -11.40 -6.88 5.39
C ALA A 40 -10.16 -7.80 5.39
N GLY A 41 -9.07 -7.40 6.05
CA GLY A 41 -7.82 -8.19 6.10
C GLY A 41 -6.65 -7.60 5.31
N LYS A 42 -6.77 -6.40 4.73
CA LYS A 42 -5.73 -5.75 3.90
C LYS A 42 -4.38 -5.64 4.60
N SER A 43 -4.32 -4.91 5.72
CA SER A 43 -3.07 -4.70 6.47
C SER A 43 -2.53 -6.01 7.08
N THR A 44 -3.40 -6.95 7.45
CA THR A 44 -2.99 -8.29 7.89
C THR A 44 -2.30 -9.05 6.76
N THR A 45 -2.87 -9.03 5.56
CA THR A 45 -2.26 -9.62 4.37
C THR A 45 -0.91 -8.99 4.07
N MET A 46 -0.83 -7.66 4.06
CA MET A 46 0.44 -6.96 3.83
C MET A 46 1.50 -7.33 4.88
N LYS A 47 1.15 -7.41 6.17
CA LYS A 47 2.08 -7.83 7.22
C LYS A 47 2.58 -9.25 7.03
N MET A 48 1.75 -10.16 6.53
CA MET A 48 2.20 -11.51 6.18
C MET A 48 3.16 -11.50 4.98
N LEU A 49 2.83 -10.76 3.90
CA LEU A 49 3.64 -10.68 2.68
C LEU A 49 4.99 -9.97 2.90
N THR A 50 5.10 -9.10 3.89
CA THR A 50 6.35 -8.43 4.28
C THR A 50 7.15 -9.20 5.33
N GLY A 51 6.65 -10.36 5.78
CA GLY A 51 7.29 -11.17 6.81
C GLY A 51 7.32 -10.53 8.20
N LEU A 52 6.39 -9.60 8.46
CA LEU A 52 6.17 -9.00 9.79
C LEU A 52 5.22 -9.83 10.64
N LEU A 53 4.42 -10.68 10.02
CA LEU A 53 3.44 -11.53 10.66
C LEU A 53 3.51 -12.93 10.03
N ALA A 54 3.72 -13.95 10.85
CA ALA A 54 3.67 -15.33 10.36
C ALA A 54 2.22 -15.74 10.04
N PRO A 55 1.96 -16.43 8.93
CA PRO A 55 0.65 -17.01 8.67
C PRO A 55 0.36 -18.15 9.67
N THR A 56 -0.93 -18.43 9.90
CA THR A 56 -1.38 -19.60 10.65
C THR A 56 -1.35 -20.85 9.77
N ALA A 57 -1.62 -20.70 8.47
CA ALA A 57 -1.57 -21.77 7.47
C ALA A 57 -1.32 -21.17 6.08
N GLY A 58 -1.01 -22.04 5.11
CA GLY A 58 -0.72 -21.67 3.73
C GLY A 58 0.71 -21.20 3.52
N GLN A 59 1.00 -20.74 2.31
CA GLN A 59 2.35 -20.37 1.87
C GLN A 59 2.31 -19.05 1.09
N ALA A 60 3.43 -18.30 1.14
CA ALA A 60 3.60 -17.08 0.38
C ALA A 60 5.02 -17.00 -0.22
N TRP A 61 5.08 -16.64 -1.49
CA TRP A 61 6.32 -16.33 -2.21
C TRP A 61 6.31 -14.86 -2.61
N VAL A 62 7.41 -14.19 -2.34
CA VAL A 62 7.62 -12.79 -2.73
C VAL A 62 8.91 -12.70 -3.51
N LEU A 63 8.85 -12.15 -4.73
CA LEU A 63 9.97 -12.10 -5.69
C LEU A 63 10.60 -13.49 -5.91
N GLY A 64 9.76 -14.55 -5.94
CA GLY A 64 10.15 -15.93 -6.11
C GLY A 64 10.78 -16.60 -4.88
N VAL A 65 10.82 -15.91 -3.74
CA VAL A 65 11.36 -16.44 -2.48
C VAL A 65 10.26 -16.86 -1.53
N ASP A 66 10.34 -18.07 -1.03
CA ASP A 66 9.45 -18.57 0.02
C ASP A 66 9.71 -17.81 1.34
N LEU A 67 8.70 -17.07 1.81
CA LEU A 67 8.80 -16.26 3.03
C LEU A 67 9.06 -17.08 4.29
N ALA A 68 8.61 -18.33 4.35
CA ALA A 68 8.86 -19.21 5.49
C ALA A 68 10.33 -19.65 5.57
N ARG A 69 11.02 -19.67 4.42
CA ARG A 69 12.42 -20.11 4.34
C ARG A 69 13.42 -18.97 4.46
N ASP A 70 13.15 -17.84 3.79
CA ASP A 70 14.11 -16.71 3.75
C ASP A 70 13.41 -15.34 3.67
N ALA A 71 12.72 -14.98 4.75
CA ALA A 71 12.10 -13.66 4.88
C ALA A 71 13.12 -12.52 4.83
N LEU A 72 14.37 -12.74 5.26
CA LEU A 72 15.40 -11.70 5.27
C LEU A 72 15.82 -11.29 3.85
N SER A 73 15.98 -12.26 2.94
CA SER A 73 16.25 -11.99 1.53
C SER A 73 15.12 -11.19 0.88
N VAL A 74 13.86 -11.44 1.25
CA VAL A 74 12.72 -10.64 0.80
C VAL A 74 12.81 -9.23 1.35
N LYS A 75 13.00 -9.04 2.67
CA LYS A 75 13.08 -7.72 3.33
C LYS A 75 14.14 -6.80 2.72
N ARG A 76 15.25 -7.35 2.25
CA ARG A 76 16.31 -6.58 1.58
C ARG A 76 15.92 -6.05 0.19
N ARG A 77 14.89 -6.61 -0.43
CA ARG A 77 14.47 -6.31 -1.81
C ARG A 77 13.10 -5.64 -1.91
N VAL A 78 12.43 -5.45 -0.77
CA VAL A 78 11.13 -4.79 -0.71
C VAL A 78 11.22 -3.50 0.06
N GLY A 79 10.47 -2.49 -0.38
CA GLY A 79 10.19 -1.27 0.37
C GLY A 79 8.80 -1.36 1.00
N VAL A 80 8.61 -0.78 2.17
CA VAL A 80 7.31 -0.78 2.86
C VAL A 80 7.03 0.60 3.41
N VAL A 81 5.87 1.15 3.05
CA VAL A 81 5.29 2.34 3.68
C VAL A 81 4.07 1.86 4.46
N PRO A 82 4.16 1.70 5.78
CA PRO A 82 3.02 1.33 6.61
C PRO A 82 2.07 2.51 6.81
N ASP A 83 0.83 2.25 7.19
CA ASP A 83 -0.15 3.27 7.55
C ASP A 83 0.36 4.21 8.67
N GLY A 84 0.91 3.66 9.76
CA GLY A 84 1.67 4.42 10.75
C GLY A 84 3.11 4.65 10.27
N LEU A 85 3.45 5.87 9.87
CA LEU A 85 4.68 6.21 9.13
C LEU A 85 6.00 5.85 9.86
N ASN A 86 6.00 5.77 11.19
CA ASN A 86 7.13 5.37 12.04
C ASN A 86 8.46 6.10 11.73
N LEU A 87 8.38 7.41 11.48
CA LEU A 87 9.55 8.26 11.25
C LEU A 87 10.18 8.70 12.57
N PHE A 88 11.51 8.90 12.58
CA PHE A 88 12.22 9.47 13.71
C PHE A 88 12.04 10.99 13.73
N GLU A 89 11.16 11.49 14.57
CA GLU A 89 10.74 12.89 14.57
C GLU A 89 11.85 13.89 14.89
N ARG A 90 12.90 13.44 15.61
CA ARG A 90 14.05 14.28 16.00
C ARG A 90 15.21 14.27 15.01
N LEU A 91 15.03 13.63 13.86
CA LEU A 91 15.97 13.69 12.73
C LEU A 91 15.47 14.70 11.71
N THR A 92 16.39 15.22 10.91
CA THR A 92 16.05 15.97 9.70
C THR A 92 15.63 15.03 8.59
N GLY A 93 14.95 15.56 7.54
CA GLY A 93 14.57 14.76 6.38
C GLY A 93 15.77 14.08 5.71
N ALA A 94 16.88 14.80 5.57
CA ALA A 94 18.12 14.27 4.99
C ALA A 94 18.76 13.19 5.88
N GLU A 95 18.79 13.39 7.19
CA GLU A 95 19.31 12.39 8.13
C GLU A 95 18.47 11.12 8.14
N GLN A 96 17.15 11.27 8.13
CA GLN A 96 16.20 10.16 8.07
C GLN A 96 16.49 9.25 6.88
N LEU A 97 16.57 9.81 5.67
CA LEU A 97 16.86 9.05 4.45
C LEU A 97 18.25 8.41 4.49
N ARG A 98 19.28 9.17 4.89
CA ARG A 98 20.65 8.66 4.97
C ARG A 98 20.75 7.46 5.93
N ILE A 99 20.14 7.54 7.11
CA ILE A 99 20.13 6.45 8.08
C ILE A 99 19.43 5.22 7.52
N HIS A 100 18.27 5.39 6.88
CA HIS A 100 17.57 4.26 6.22
C HIS A 100 18.45 3.60 5.16
N GLY A 101 19.11 4.39 4.30
CA GLY A 101 20.04 3.84 3.32
C GLY A 101 21.16 3.01 3.95
N GLN A 102 21.75 3.51 5.04
CA GLN A 102 22.82 2.80 5.77
C GLN A 102 22.31 1.52 6.45
N LEU A 103 21.09 1.51 7.00
CA LEU A 103 20.46 0.31 7.57
C LEU A 103 20.27 -0.80 6.54
N TYR A 104 20.06 -0.43 5.27
CA TYR A 104 20.02 -1.36 4.14
C TYR A 104 21.41 -1.68 3.54
N GLY A 105 22.49 -1.19 4.16
CA GLY A 105 23.87 -1.51 3.78
C GLY A 105 24.49 -0.58 2.75
N LEU A 106 23.88 0.56 2.41
CA LEU A 106 24.51 1.54 1.53
C LEU A 106 25.69 2.23 2.25
N ALA A 107 26.79 2.41 1.54
CA ALA A 107 27.89 3.24 2.04
C ALA A 107 27.41 4.69 2.23
N ARG A 108 27.94 5.39 3.24
CA ARG A 108 27.52 6.76 3.59
C ARG A 108 27.50 7.73 2.40
N PRO A 109 28.51 7.78 1.51
CA PRO A 109 28.48 8.68 0.34
C PRO A 109 27.29 8.35 -0.59
N GLU A 110 27.02 7.08 -0.86
CA GLU A 110 25.92 6.64 -1.70
C GLU A 110 24.56 6.92 -1.05
N ALA A 111 24.40 6.66 0.25
CA ALA A 111 23.20 6.99 0.99
C ALA A 111 22.92 8.50 0.97
N THR A 112 23.96 9.34 1.09
CA THR A 112 23.85 10.81 1.01
C THR A 112 23.42 11.26 -0.38
N ARG A 113 24.03 10.71 -1.44
CA ARG A 113 23.68 11.02 -2.84
C ARG A 113 22.22 10.66 -3.13
N ARG A 114 21.80 9.44 -2.81
CA ARG A 114 20.41 8.98 -3.01
C ARG A 114 19.41 9.77 -2.18
N ALA A 115 19.77 10.16 -0.95
CA ALA A 115 18.92 11.00 -0.12
C ALA A 115 18.64 12.34 -0.78
N ALA A 116 19.65 13.02 -1.33
CA ALA A 116 19.49 14.29 -2.04
C ALA A 116 18.60 14.14 -3.29
N GLU A 117 18.80 13.08 -4.08
CA GLU A 117 17.98 12.79 -5.26
C GLU A 117 16.51 12.53 -4.90
N LEU A 118 16.26 11.75 -3.83
CA LEU A 118 14.90 11.46 -3.36
C LEU A 118 14.21 12.70 -2.80
N LEU A 119 14.93 13.53 -2.02
CA LEU A 119 14.38 14.79 -1.52
C LEU A 119 13.97 15.73 -2.66
N ALA A 120 14.77 15.80 -3.72
CA ALA A 120 14.43 16.58 -4.91
C ALA A 120 13.22 15.99 -5.64
N ALA A 121 13.20 14.68 -5.89
CA ALA A 121 12.09 14.00 -6.57
C ALA A 121 10.77 14.05 -5.80
N LEU A 122 10.83 14.14 -4.47
CA LEU A 122 9.68 14.24 -3.57
C LEU A 122 9.30 15.70 -3.24
N GLU A 123 9.97 16.68 -3.84
CA GLU A 123 9.77 18.11 -3.58
C GLU A 123 10.00 18.52 -2.10
N LEU A 124 10.96 17.87 -1.46
CA LEU A 124 11.35 18.11 -0.06
C LEU A 124 12.75 18.72 0.06
N ALA A 125 13.41 19.08 -1.06
CA ALA A 125 14.78 19.60 -1.03
C ALA A 125 14.94 20.88 -0.20
N GLY A 126 13.95 21.79 -0.25
CA GLY A 126 13.94 23.01 0.54
C GLY A 126 13.75 22.80 2.05
N ASP A 127 13.26 21.64 2.46
CA ASP A 127 12.99 21.28 3.85
C ASP A 127 13.93 20.17 4.37
N ALA A 128 14.98 19.85 3.61
CA ALA A 128 15.89 18.72 3.88
C ALA A 128 16.50 18.76 5.30
N ASP A 129 16.82 19.95 5.80
CA ASP A 129 17.46 20.19 7.10
C ASP A 129 16.47 20.53 8.23
N ARG A 130 15.15 20.58 7.94
CA ARG A 130 14.11 20.70 8.97
C ARG A 130 13.90 19.38 9.69
N LEU A 131 13.55 19.45 10.97
CA LEU A 131 13.18 18.28 11.74
C LEU A 131 11.87 17.65 11.22
N VAL A 132 11.81 16.34 11.21
CA VAL A 132 10.64 15.59 10.73
C VAL A 132 9.38 15.87 11.57
N GLN A 133 9.53 16.20 12.86
CA GLN A 133 8.38 16.63 13.69
C GLN A 133 7.66 17.86 13.11
N ASP A 134 8.39 18.76 12.43
CA ASP A 134 7.86 20.00 11.86
C ASP A 134 7.32 19.82 10.42
N TYR A 135 7.37 18.60 9.89
CA TYR A 135 6.81 18.27 8.58
C TYR A 135 5.28 18.17 8.66
N SER A 136 4.60 18.65 7.62
CA SER A 136 3.18 18.35 7.44
C SER A 136 2.95 16.85 7.26
N HIS A 137 1.70 16.40 7.42
CA HIS A 137 1.37 14.98 7.21
C HIS A 137 1.73 14.50 5.79
N GLY A 138 1.45 15.31 4.77
CA GLY A 138 1.83 15.02 3.39
C GLY A 138 3.34 14.95 3.19
N MET A 139 4.12 15.87 3.81
CA MET A 139 5.59 15.81 3.77
C MET A 139 6.12 14.55 4.48
N LYS A 140 5.53 14.16 5.60
CA LYS A 140 5.88 12.92 6.31
C LYS A 140 5.61 11.68 5.43
N LYS A 141 4.49 11.63 4.71
CA LYS A 141 4.19 10.54 3.76
C LYS A 141 5.17 10.51 2.59
N LYS A 142 5.51 11.66 1.99
CA LYS A 142 6.55 11.77 0.97
C LYS A 142 7.90 11.24 1.49
N LEU A 143 8.30 11.65 2.69
CA LEU A 143 9.56 11.20 3.31
C LEU A 143 9.56 9.69 3.60
N ALA A 144 8.46 9.13 4.11
CA ALA A 144 8.31 7.69 4.33
C ALA A 144 8.43 6.89 3.03
N LEU A 145 7.87 7.41 1.93
CA LEU A 145 8.06 6.85 0.60
C LEU A 145 9.54 6.88 0.18
N GLY A 146 10.23 7.99 0.42
CA GLY A 146 11.68 8.09 0.19
C GLY A 146 12.48 7.06 0.99
N CYS A 147 12.15 6.85 2.27
CA CYS A 147 12.76 5.83 3.11
C CYS A 147 12.56 4.41 2.55
N ALA A 148 11.37 4.13 2.02
CA ALA A 148 11.06 2.84 1.41
C ALA A 148 11.76 2.64 0.05
N LEU A 149 12.15 3.71 -0.63
CA LEU A 149 12.78 3.68 -1.97
C LEU A 149 14.32 3.71 -1.94
N ILE A 150 14.94 4.23 -0.87
CA ILE A 150 16.38 4.59 -0.86
C ILE A 150 17.33 3.43 -1.20
N HIS A 151 16.96 2.21 -0.86
CA HIS A 151 17.78 1.01 -1.11
C HIS A 151 17.53 0.39 -2.49
N GLY A 152 16.60 0.95 -3.31
CA GLY A 152 16.28 0.46 -4.64
C GLY A 152 15.50 -0.86 -4.64
N PRO A 153 14.32 -0.94 -3.98
CA PRO A 153 13.53 -2.16 -3.91
C PRO A 153 13.00 -2.58 -5.29
N ARG A 154 12.71 -3.89 -5.45
CA ARG A 154 12.06 -4.44 -6.65
C ARG A 154 10.53 -4.53 -6.50
N LEU A 155 10.04 -4.45 -5.25
CA LEU A 155 8.63 -4.46 -4.91
C LEU A 155 8.39 -3.46 -3.78
N LEU A 156 7.40 -2.61 -3.95
CA LEU A 156 7.01 -1.59 -2.98
C LEU A 156 5.62 -1.91 -2.43
N PHE A 157 5.51 -2.00 -1.11
CA PHE A 157 4.26 -2.14 -0.39
C PHE A 157 3.84 -0.79 0.18
N LEU A 158 2.59 -0.38 -0.07
CA LEU A 158 2.03 0.89 0.39
C LEU A 158 0.70 0.63 1.11
N ASP A 159 0.63 0.91 2.41
CA ASP A 159 -0.61 0.76 3.20
C ASP A 159 -1.30 2.12 3.29
N GLU A 160 -2.43 2.26 2.61
CA GLU A 160 -3.25 3.50 2.54
C GLU A 160 -2.41 4.77 2.24
N PRO A 161 -1.61 4.80 1.15
CA PRO A 161 -0.62 5.86 0.94
C PRO A 161 -1.22 7.25 0.71
N PHE A 162 -2.49 7.33 0.33
CA PHE A 162 -3.17 8.58 -0.03
C PHE A 162 -4.13 9.10 1.05
N GLU A 163 -4.27 8.37 2.15
CA GLU A 163 -5.17 8.79 3.23
C GLU A 163 -4.63 10.01 3.99
N GLY A 164 -5.51 10.99 4.24
CA GLY A 164 -5.19 12.15 5.08
C GLY A 164 -4.21 13.15 4.46
N ILE A 165 -4.00 13.14 3.14
CA ILE A 165 -3.14 14.09 2.44
C ILE A 165 -3.94 14.91 1.41
N ASP A 166 -3.47 16.11 1.12
CA ASP A 166 -4.09 17.01 0.15
C ASP A 166 -3.87 16.55 -1.30
N ALA A 167 -4.68 17.09 -2.22
CA ALA A 167 -4.66 16.71 -3.64
C ALA A 167 -3.31 16.99 -4.34
N VAL A 168 -2.55 18.00 -3.88
CA VAL A 168 -1.24 18.34 -4.48
C VAL A 168 -0.22 17.27 -4.12
N ALA A 169 -0.15 16.91 -2.82
CA ALA A 169 0.73 15.84 -2.36
C ALA A 169 0.37 14.49 -2.99
N VAL A 170 -0.93 14.17 -3.12
CA VAL A 170 -1.41 12.97 -3.86
C VAL A 170 -0.89 12.99 -5.29
N SER A 171 -0.99 14.12 -6.00
CA SER A 171 -0.55 14.23 -7.40
C SER A 171 0.95 13.97 -7.54
N GLY A 172 1.79 14.53 -6.66
CA GLY A 172 3.24 14.32 -6.69
C GLY A 172 3.63 12.86 -6.44
N ILE A 173 3.07 12.25 -5.39
CA ILE A 173 3.30 10.83 -5.07
C ILE A 173 2.85 9.94 -6.24
N ARG A 174 1.66 10.20 -6.79
CA ARG A 174 1.11 9.46 -7.92
C ARG A 174 2.03 9.48 -9.14
N SER A 175 2.47 10.67 -9.56
CA SER A 175 3.38 10.83 -10.70
C SER A 175 4.67 10.04 -10.52
N LEU A 176 5.30 10.14 -9.36
CA LEU A 176 6.51 9.38 -9.05
C LEU A 176 6.28 7.86 -9.15
N LEU A 177 5.20 7.36 -8.55
CA LEU A 177 4.89 5.92 -8.55
C LEU A 177 4.60 5.40 -9.96
N GLN A 178 3.87 6.17 -10.78
CA GLN A 178 3.59 5.82 -12.18
C GLN A 178 4.88 5.76 -13.01
N ASP A 179 5.79 6.72 -12.84
CA ASP A 179 7.09 6.74 -13.52
C ASP A 179 7.94 5.52 -13.17
N LEU A 180 7.95 5.11 -11.89
CA LEU A 180 8.71 3.94 -11.43
C LEU A 180 8.20 2.63 -12.06
N VAL A 181 6.88 2.48 -12.21
CA VAL A 181 6.29 1.31 -12.86
C VAL A 181 6.49 1.37 -14.38
N ALA A 182 6.26 2.52 -15.02
CA ALA A 182 6.38 2.69 -16.47
C ALA A 182 7.80 2.36 -16.99
N ARG A 183 8.82 2.65 -16.19
CA ARG A 183 10.22 2.29 -16.50
C ARG A 183 10.52 0.80 -16.27
N GLY A 184 9.55 -0.02 -15.85
CA GLY A 184 9.75 -1.42 -15.51
C GLY A 184 10.64 -1.64 -14.29
N ALA A 185 10.89 -0.58 -13.50
CA ALA A 185 11.84 -0.61 -12.40
C ALA A 185 11.35 -1.42 -11.20
N MET A 186 10.02 -1.46 -10.96
CA MET A 186 9.47 -2.15 -9.81
C MET A 186 8.01 -2.58 -9.98
N THR A 187 7.57 -3.44 -9.08
CA THR A 187 6.17 -3.78 -8.84
C THR A 187 5.67 -2.96 -7.65
N ILE A 188 4.44 -2.48 -7.69
CA ILE A 188 3.81 -1.78 -6.57
C ILE A 188 2.58 -2.54 -6.12
N PHE A 189 2.49 -2.81 -4.83
CA PHE A 189 1.33 -3.39 -4.16
C PHE A 189 0.79 -2.36 -3.16
N LEU A 190 -0.36 -1.79 -3.45
CA LEU A 190 -0.99 -0.82 -2.54
C LEU A 190 -2.30 -1.35 -1.98
N THR A 191 -2.58 -1.03 -0.73
CA THR A 191 -3.91 -1.16 -0.15
C THR A 191 -4.62 0.17 -0.19
N SER A 192 -5.91 0.17 -0.45
CA SER A 192 -6.75 1.37 -0.33
C SER A 192 -8.22 1.02 -0.18
N HIS A 193 -8.97 1.97 0.38
CA HIS A 193 -10.42 2.01 0.35
C HIS A 193 -10.94 3.16 -0.52
N VAL A 194 -10.05 4.02 -1.08
CA VAL A 194 -10.39 5.16 -1.95
C VAL A 194 -10.28 4.73 -3.41
N LEU A 195 -11.39 4.25 -3.97
CA LEU A 195 -11.43 3.60 -5.28
C LEU A 195 -11.06 4.55 -6.44
N GLU A 196 -11.54 5.79 -6.43
CA GLU A 196 -11.28 6.78 -7.49
C GLU A 196 -9.79 7.07 -7.72
N VAL A 197 -9.01 7.15 -6.63
CA VAL A 197 -7.56 7.40 -6.72
C VAL A 197 -6.87 6.16 -7.28
N VAL A 198 -7.28 4.98 -6.81
CA VAL A 198 -6.69 3.70 -7.20
C VAL A 198 -6.97 3.39 -8.66
N GLU A 199 -8.20 3.59 -9.14
CA GLU A 199 -8.62 3.31 -10.52
C GLU A 199 -7.74 4.00 -11.57
N ARG A 200 -7.20 5.20 -11.23
CA ARG A 200 -6.31 5.96 -12.11
C ARG A 200 -4.85 5.53 -12.09
N LEU A 201 -4.48 4.60 -11.19
CA LEU A 201 -3.10 4.22 -10.94
C LEU A 201 -2.81 2.78 -11.32
N VAL A 202 -3.74 1.89 -11.01
CA VAL A 202 -3.47 0.46 -11.01
C VAL A 202 -3.65 -0.17 -12.38
N THR A 203 -2.85 -1.18 -12.67
CA THR A 203 -3.00 -2.05 -13.83
C THR A 203 -3.76 -3.32 -13.49
N HIS A 204 -3.70 -3.74 -12.23
CA HIS A 204 -4.36 -4.93 -11.70
C HIS A 204 -5.01 -4.63 -10.36
N VAL A 205 -6.06 -5.35 -10.04
CA VAL A 205 -6.76 -5.24 -8.76
C VAL A 205 -7.06 -6.60 -8.16
N GLY A 206 -7.09 -6.62 -6.82
CA GLY A 206 -7.66 -7.70 -6.03
C GLY A 206 -8.62 -7.11 -5.01
N ILE A 207 -9.83 -7.67 -4.89
CA ILE A 207 -10.83 -7.24 -3.92
C ILE A 207 -10.92 -8.29 -2.83
N ILE A 208 -10.64 -7.86 -1.59
CA ILE A 208 -10.77 -8.70 -0.40
C ILE A 208 -11.99 -8.28 0.41
N HIS A 209 -12.78 -9.28 0.82
CA HIS A 209 -13.92 -9.09 1.70
C HIS A 209 -13.97 -10.19 2.76
N ARG A 210 -14.16 -9.80 4.04
CA ARG A 210 -14.22 -10.75 5.18
C ARG A 210 -13.07 -11.76 5.19
N GLY A 211 -11.85 -11.29 4.90
CA GLY A 211 -10.64 -12.11 4.88
C GLY A 211 -10.46 -13.00 3.65
N ARG A 212 -11.34 -12.94 2.66
CA ARG A 212 -11.27 -13.75 1.43
C ARG A 212 -11.09 -12.89 0.19
N LEU A 213 -10.27 -13.35 -0.73
CA LEU A 213 -10.17 -12.73 -2.06
C LEU A 213 -11.43 -13.10 -2.85
N VAL A 214 -12.18 -12.08 -3.29
CA VAL A 214 -13.44 -12.29 -4.04
C VAL A 214 -13.28 -12.06 -5.53
N VAL A 215 -12.36 -11.18 -5.92
CA VAL A 215 -12.03 -10.86 -7.32
C VAL A 215 -10.55 -10.56 -7.42
N GLN A 216 -9.89 -10.99 -8.50
CA GLN A 216 -8.58 -10.48 -8.91
C GLN A 216 -8.41 -10.56 -10.42
N GLY A 217 -7.60 -9.64 -10.97
CA GLY A 217 -7.25 -9.61 -12.39
C GLY A 217 -6.80 -8.25 -12.89
N PRO A 218 -6.56 -8.13 -14.20
CA PRO A 218 -6.34 -6.84 -14.85
C PRO A 218 -7.50 -5.88 -14.58
N LEU A 219 -7.21 -4.60 -14.36
CA LEU A 219 -8.23 -3.58 -14.04
C LEU A 219 -9.39 -3.60 -15.04
N ASP A 220 -9.09 -3.62 -16.35
CA ASP A 220 -10.10 -3.59 -17.39
C ASP A 220 -11.01 -4.82 -17.37
N ALA A 221 -10.48 -6.00 -17.03
CA ALA A 221 -11.28 -7.22 -16.89
C ALA A 221 -12.18 -7.17 -15.65
N VAL A 222 -11.69 -6.60 -14.54
CA VAL A 222 -12.48 -6.48 -13.30
C VAL A 222 -13.56 -5.42 -13.42
N ARG A 223 -13.28 -4.29 -14.08
CA ARG A 223 -14.29 -3.26 -14.39
C ARG A 223 -15.41 -3.77 -15.31
N ALA A 224 -15.08 -4.67 -16.21
CA ALA A 224 -15.97 -5.14 -17.27
C ALA A 224 -16.54 -3.96 -18.10
N SER A 225 -17.83 -3.64 -17.93
CA SER A 225 -18.50 -2.55 -18.63
C SER A 225 -18.86 -1.35 -17.74
N GLY A 226 -18.29 -1.27 -16.53
CA GLY A 226 -18.62 -0.25 -15.54
C GLY A 226 -17.41 0.42 -14.90
N THR A 227 -17.61 1.03 -13.75
CA THR A 227 -16.56 1.59 -12.89
C THR A 227 -15.98 0.55 -11.94
N LEU A 228 -14.80 0.82 -11.40
CA LEU A 228 -14.23 -0.01 -10.34
C LEU A 228 -15.13 -0.01 -9.09
N GLU A 229 -15.79 1.12 -8.80
CA GLU A 229 -16.72 1.25 -7.68
C GLU A 229 -17.93 0.32 -7.84
N GLU A 230 -18.54 0.26 -9.02
CA GLU A 230 -19.65 -0.66 -9.30
C GLU A 230 -19.24 -2.13 -9.14
N SER A 231 -18.05 -2.47 -9.63
CA SER A 231 -17.49 -3.81 -9.50
C SER A 231 -17.16 -4.15 -8.05
N PHE A 232 -16.66 -3.19 -7.29
CA PHE A 232 -16.41 -3.31 -5.86
C PHE A 232 -17.72 -3.53 -5.08
N ILE A 233 -18.74 -2.69 -5.31
CA ILE A 233 -20.05 -2.84 -4.67
C ILE A 233 -20.67 -4.20 -5.02
N ARG A 234 -20.54 -4.68 -6.25
CA ARG A 234 -21.03 -5.99 -6.67
C ARG A 234 -20.30 -7.14 -5.99
N ALA A 235 -18.98 -7.01 -5.81
CA ALA A 235 -18.15 -8.04 -5.19
C ALA A 235 -18.29 -8.08 -3.65
N VAL A 236 -18.46 -6.90 -3.03
CA VAL A 236 -18.57 -6.70 -1.57
C VAL A 236 -20.03 -6.60 -1.14
N GLY A 237 -20.93 -6.37 -2.12
CA GLY A 237 -22.32 -5.97 -1.96
C GLY A 237 -23.06 -6.82 -0.96
N GLU A 238 -23.15 -6.24 0.23
CA GLU A 238 -24.10 -6.65 1.24
C GLU A 238 -25.43 -6.00 1.00
N GLU A 239 -26.44 -6.74 1.41
CA GLU A 239 -27.75 -6.23 1.74
C GLU A 239 -27.64 -4.80 2.32
N ARG A 240 -27.74 -3.80 1.44
CA ARG A 240 -28.17 -2.49 1.90
C ARG A 240 -29.56 -2.75 2.45
N THR A 241 -29.69 -3.00 3.74
CA THR A 241 -30.89 -2.71 4.47
C THR A 241 -31.24 -1.27 4.11
N ALA A 242 -32.29 -1.10 3.33
CA ALA A 242 -32.78 0.24 3.00
C ALA A 242 -32.79 1.05 4.28
N PRO A 243 -32.25 2.28 4.31
CA PRO A 243 -32.28 3.08 5.52
C PRO A 243 -33.73 3.12 5.97
N GLN A 244 -34.00 2.62 7.18
CA GLN A 244 -35.32 2.77 7.80
C GLN A 244 -35.59 4.28 7.78
N GLY A 245 -36.65 4.68 7.06
CA GLY A 245 -36.93 6.06 6.80
C GLY A 245 -36.93 6.83 8.14
N LEU A 246 -36.10 7.87 8.21
CA LEU A 246 -36.04 8.75 9.35
C LEU A 246 -37.39 9.48 9.40
N SER A 247 -38.38 8.88 10.08
CA SER A 247 -39.78 9.31 10.11
C SER A 247 -39.99 10.73 10.64
N TRP A 248 -38.95 11.31 11.19
CA TRP A 248 -38.92 12.68 11.75
C TRP A 248 -38.31 13.70 10.78
N LEU A 249 -37.58 13.27 9.73
CA LEU A 249 -37.04 14.14 8.70
C LEU A 249 -38.14 14.43 7.67
N GLY A 250 -38.54 15.68 7.58
CA GLY A 250 -39.54 16.14 6.60
C GLY A 250 -40.96 16.40 7.17
N ARG A 251 -41.18 16.30 8.47
CA ARG A 251 -42.37 16.87 9.09
C ARG A 251 -42.18 18.38 9.27
N THR A 252 -42.67 19.17 8.33
CA THR A 252 -43.06 20.55 8.61
C THR A 252 -44.26 20.52 9.57
N GLU A 253 -44.09 21.06 10.76
CA GLU A 253 -45.25 21.30 11.64
C GLU A 253 -46.25 22.22 10.89
N PRO A 254 -47.54 21.88 10.85
CA PRO A 254 -48.54 22.82 10.38
C PRO A 254 -48.65 23.97 11.40
N THR A 255 -48.42 25.19 10.93
CA THR A 255 -48.72 26.46 11.61
C THR A 255 -50.23 26.58 11.90
#